data_44a82769d053f48080fe101d4d3d8828
#
_entry.id   44a82769d053f48080fe101d4d3d8828
#
_cell.length_a   1.000
_cell.length_b   1.000
_cell.length_c   1.000
_cell.angle_alpha   90.00
_cell.angle_beta   90.00
_cell.angle_gamma   90.00
#
_symmetry.space_group_name_H-M   'P 1'
#
loop_
_entity.id
_entity.type
_entity.pdbx_description
1 polymer ?
#
loop_
_entity_poly.entity_id
_entity_poly.type
_entity_poly.pdbx_seq_one_letter_code
_entity_poly.pdbx_strand_id
1 'polypeptide(L)'
;NRMSEAYGIPSSELSNEIVFYTYAVLNSNLYLHTFEGKLYATAGEWPAIPIPQDKYLFDQMVKIGKDMAAIEKKDYRSDQALSIFSEDIICKEVELYSPSLSDEIVSFTDAIGNVIRSTVVPKEILHFESSGYEVVREWMKYHSYSYYRKACGKEEFEDLFNLLGRISDFVTQTHESDKIMKQILGGNLLISQQ
;
A
#
# COMPACT_ATOMS: atom_id res chain seq x y z
N ASN A 1 32.72 4.20 -2.72
CA ASN A 1 31.34 4.53 -3.10
C ASN A 1 30.93 5.82 -2.40
N ARG A 2 30.54 6.85 -3.17
CA ARG A 2 30.22 8.20 -2.67
C ARG A 2 29.21 8.22 -1.51
N MET A 3 28.18 7.36 -1.55
CA MET A 3 27.22 7.21 -0.47
C MET A 3 27.80 6.51 0.76
N SER A 4 28.61 5.47 0.56
CA SER A 4 29.29 4.75 1.65
C SER A 4 30.20 5.69 2.45
N GLU A 5 30.93 6.55 1.78
CA GLU A 5 31.77 7.56 2.41
C GLU A 5 30.97 8.64 3.12
N ALA A 6 29.89 9.14 2.47
CA ALA A 6 29.05 10.20 3.02
C ALA A 6 28.28 9.77 4.27
N TYR A 7 27.81 8.52 4.31
CA TYR A 7 26.99 8.00 5.42
C TYR A 7 27.77 7.16 6.43
N GLY A 8 29.04 6.83 6.14
CA GLY A 8 29.85 5.97 6.99
C GLY A 8 29.32 4.53 7.09
N ILE A 9 28.62 4.06 6.06
CA ILE A 9 28.03 2.71 5.98
C ILE A 9 28.87 1.84 5.05
N PRO A 10 29.27 0.61 5.46
CA PRO A 10 29.95 -0.33 4.57
C PRO A 10 29.16 -0.60 3.29
N SER A 11 29.84 -0.71 2.15
CA SER A 11 29.16 -0.90 0.85
C SER A 11 28.28 -2.16 0.79
N SER A 12 28.63 -3.20 1.55
CA SER A 12 27.83 -4.44 1.65
C SER A 12 26.49 -4.24 2.35
N GLU A 13 26.45 -3.42 3.39
CA GLU A 13 25.22 -3.08 4.12
C GLU A 13 24.38 -2.08 3.34
N LEU A 14 25.03 -1.09 2.75
CA LEU A 14 24.38 -0.05 1.95
C LEU A 14 23.59 -0.62 0.77
N SER A 15 24.03 -1.73 0.17
CA SER A 15 23.33 -2.37 -0.95
C SER A 15 21.91 -2.80 -0.58
N ASN A 16 21.71 -3.36 0.60
CA ASN A 16 20.39 -3.76 1.08
C ASN A 16 19.52 -2.54 1.43
N GLU A 17 20.14 -1.52 2.04
CA GLU A 17 19.41 -0.31 2.43
C GLU A 17 18.94 0.49 1.21
N ILE A 18 19.73 0.56 0.15
CA ILE A 18 19.35 1.21 -1.12
C ILE A 18 18.09 0.55 -1.72
N VAL A 19 17.94 -0.76 -1.63
CA VAL A 19 16.73 -1.45 -2.13
C VAL A 19 15.50 -0.95 -1.41
N PHE A 20 15.49 -0.94 -0.09
CA PHE A 20 14.36 -0.46 0.69
C PHE A 20 14.13 1.05 0.54
N TYR A 21 15.20 1.84 0.49
CA TYR A 21 15.12 3.26 0.19
C TYR A 21 14.42 3.50 -1.16
N THR A 22 14.88 2.84 -2.21
CA THR A 22 14.30 2.96 -3.56
C THR A 22 12.85 2.51 -3.58
N TYR A 23 12.53 1.41 -2.87
CA TYR A 23 11.18 0.91 -2.76
C TYR A 23 10.23 1.94 -2.13
N ALA A 24 10.62 2.60 -1.05
CA ALA A 24 9.83 3.66 -0.43
C ALA A 24 9.69 4.89 -1.34
N VAL A 25 10.76 5.29 -2.05
CA VAL A 25 10.71 6.42 -3.01
C VAL A 25 9.73 6.15 -4.14
N LEU A 26 9.76 4.96 -4.73
CA LEU A 26 8.89 4.58 -5.84
C LEU A 26 7.42 4.40 -5.42
N ASN A 27 7.15 4.26 -4.13
CA ASN A 27 5.79 4.23 -3.58
C ASN A 27 5.36 5.58 -2.98
N SER A 28 6.17 6.63 -3.09
CA SER A 28 5.78 8.00 -2.72
C SER A 28 4.94 8.63 -3.82
N ASN A 29 3.71 9.03 -3.50
CA ASN A 29 2.85 9.76 -4.44
C ASN A 29 3.48 11.09 -4.84
N LEU A 30 4.16 11.76 -3.89
CA LEU A 30 4.85 13.02 -4.17
C LEU A 30 5.96 12.84 -5.21
N TYR A 31 6.77 11.76 -5.09
CA TYR A 31 7.80 11.44 -6.07
C TYR A 31 7.20 11.13 -7.44
N LEU A 32 6.21 10.25 -7.49
CA LEU A 32 5.54 9.86 -8.73
C LEU A 32 4.93 11.05 -9.45
N HIS A 33 4.21 11.91 -8.73
CA HIS A 33 3.60 13.11 -9.29
C HIS A 33 4.63 14.15 -9.75
N THR A 34 5.71 14.34 -8.96
CA THR A 34 6.78 15.30 -9.31
C THR A 34 7.49 14.94 -10.61
N PHE A 35 7.66 13.64 -10.86
CA PHE A 35 8.41 13.14 -12.01
C PHE A 35 7.56 12.43 -13.07
N GLU A 36 6.24 12.57 -13.00
CA GLU A 36 5.28 11.91 -13.90
C GLU A 36 5.66 12.04 -15.37
N GLY A 37 5.97 13.25 -15.83
CA GLY A 37 6.35 13.52 -17.22
C GLY A 37 7.63 12.80 -17.68
N LYS A 38 8.56 12.48 -16.75
CA LYS A 38 9.79 11.72 -17.05
C LYS A 38 9.55 10.21 -16.94
N LEU A 39 8.73 9.76 -16.00
CA LEU A 39 8.43 8.34 -15.80
C LEU A 39 7.70 7.71 -16.99
N TYR A 40 6.88 8.49 -17.71
CA TYR A 40 6.14 8.01 -18.89
C TYR A 40 6.76 8.47 -20.21
N ALA A 41 7.92 9.12 -20.19
CA ALA A 41 8.60 9.52 -21.40
C ALA A 41 9.14 8.27 -22.15
N THR A 42 8.78 8.14 -23.42
CA THR A 42 9.17 7.01 -24.27
C THR A 42 10.64 7.05 -24.74
N ALA A 43 11.33 8.14 -24.50
CA ALA A 43 12.72 8.32 -24.92
C ALA A 43 13.53 9.05 -23.86
N GLY A 44 14.46 8.37 -23.27
CA GLY A 44 15.75 8.90 -22.90
C GLY A 44 16.09 8.99 -21.43
N GLU A 45 15.48 9.78 -20.60
CA GLU A 45 16.04 10.06 -19.27
C GLU A 45 15.06 9.67 -18.16
N TRP A 46 15.32 8.52 -17.56
CA TRP A 46 14.63 8.12 -16.34
C TRP A 46 14.97 9.10 -15.21
N PRO A 47 14.00 9.53 -14.39
CA PRO A 47 14.28 10.38 -13.26
C PRO A 47 15.23 9.65 -12.29
N ALA A 48 16.28 10.33 -11.87
CA ALA A 48 17.19 9.78 -10.87
C ALA A 48 16.47 9.68 -9.53
N ILE A 49 16.73 8.62 -8.77
CA ILE A 49 16.29 8.51 -7.39
C ILE A 49 17.04 9.59 -6.56
N PRO A 50 16.33 10.54 -5.94
CA PRO A 50 16.97 11.59 -5.15
C PRO A 50 17.57 11.01 -3.88
N ILE A 51 18.87 11.22 -3.67
CA ILE A 51 19.59 10.74 -2.48
C ILE A 51 19.92 11.97 -1.62
N PRO A 52 19.41 12.09 -0.37
CA PRO A 52 19.69 13.24 0.49
C PRO A 52 21.14 13.23 0.98
N GLN A 53 21.68 14.41 1.29
CA GLN A 53 22.95 14.49 2.05
C GLN A 53 22.75 14.11 3.52
N ASP A 54 21.56 14.39 4.05
CA ASP A 54 21.20 14.06 5.41
C ASP A 54 20.91 12.55 5.55
N LYS A 55 21.83 11.86 6.26
CA LYS A 55 21.71 10.44 6.56
C LYS A 55 20.40 10.11 7.31
N TYR A 56 19.94 11.02 8.17
CA TYR A 56 18.70 10.79 8.93
C TYR A 56 17.49 10.61 7.99
N LEU A 57 17.37 11.44 6.96
CA LEU A 57 16.28 11.32 5.97
C LEU A 57 16.41 10.03 5.16
N PHE A 58 17.65 9.63 4.83
CA PHE A 58 17.89 8.34 4.17
C PHE A 58 17.45 7.17 5.06
N ASP A 59 17.85 7.16 6.34
CA ASP A 59 17.51 6.09 7.28
C ASP A 59 15.97 6.01 7.53
N GLN A 60 15.28 7.16 7.61
CA GLN A 60 13.82 7.17 7.72
C GLN A 60 13.15 6.55 6.50
N MET A 61 13.61 6.88 5.31
CA MET A 61 13.06 6.32 4.08
C MET A 61 13.35 4.82 3.96
N VAL A 62 14.53 4.37 4.36
CA VAL A 62 14.89 2.93 4.45
C VAL A 62 13.95 2.19 5.40
N LYS A 63 13.65 2.78 6.56
CA LYS A 63 12.72 2.21 7.53
C LYS A 63 11.32 2.04 6.92
N ILE A 64 10.79 3.10 6.29
CA ILE A 64 9.49 3.06 5.61
C ILE A 64 9.46 1.94 4.55
N GLY A 65 10.50 1.81 3.73
CA GLY A 65 10.59 0.74 2.73
C GLY A 65 10.63 -0.67 3.34
N LYS A 66 11.28 -0.84 4.48
CA LYS A 66 11.26 -2.11 5.23
C LYS A 66 9.86 -2.41 5.77
N ASP A 67 9.18 -1.40 6.31
CA ASP A 67 7.82 -1.53 6.85
C ASP A 67 6.83 -1.88 5.71
N MET A 68 6.89 -1.19 4.55
CA MET A 68 6.11 -1.52 3.36
C MET A 68 6.35 -2.97 2.88
N ALA A 69 7.62 -3.38 2.77
CA ALA A 69 7.97 -4.74 2.37
C ALA A 69 7.52 -5.80 3.39
N ALA A 70 7.41 -5.46 4.66
CA ALA A 70 6.88 -6.34 5.68
C ALA A 70 5.36 -6.52 5.53
N ILE A 71 4.62 -5.45 5.19
CA ILE A 71 3.18 -5.49 4.95
C ILE A 71 2.82 -6.40 3.76
N GLU A 72 3.68 -6.50 2.76
CA GLU A 72 3.43 -7.36 1.59
C GLU A 72 3.63 -8.85 1.86
N LYS A 73 4.25 -9.24 2.96
CA LYS A 73 4.44 -10.66 3.29
C LYS A 73 3.10 -11.36 3.51
N LYS A 74 3.03 -12.62 3.08
CA LYS A 74 1.81 -13.44 3.15
C LYS A 74 1.27 -13.62 4.58
N ASP A 75 2.16 -13.68 5.55
CA ASP A 75 1.87 -13.90 6.96
C ASP A 75 1.63 -12.61 7.76
N TYR A 76 1.72 -11.45 7.11
CA TYR A 76 1.41 -10.17 7.77
C TYR A 76 -0.07 -10.12 8.19
N ARG A 77 -0.30 -9.62 9.39
CA ARG A 77 -1.63 -9.34 9.92
C ARG A 77 -1.67 -7.90 10.41
N SER A 78 -2.69 -7.18 9.95
CA SER A 78 -2.89 -5.77 10.32
C SER A 78 -3.68 -5.66 11.62
N ASP A 79 -3.18 -4.85 12.53
CA ASP A 79 -3.94 -4.48 13.74
C ASP A 79 -5.08 -3.50 13.40
N GLN A 80 -5.01 -2.80 12.26
CA GLN A 80 -6.05 -1.87 11.80
C GLN A 80 -7.32 -2.58 11.33
N ALA A 81 -7.23 -3.85 10.94
CA ALA A 81 -8.38 -4.62 10.49
C ALA A 81 -9.55 -4.60 11.51
N LEU A 82 -9.23 -4.68 12.79
CA LEU A 82 -10.22 -4.67 13.89
C LEU A 82 -10.80 -3.28 14.18
N SER A 83 -10.07 -2.21 13.87
CA SER A 83 -10.54 -0.83 14.13
C SER A 83 -11.50 -0.29 13.07
N ILE A 84 -11.45 -0.85 11.86
CA ILE A 84 -12.33 -0.47 10.74
C ILE A 84 -13.71 -1.15 10.86
N PHE A 85 -13.78 -2.31 11.54
CA PHE A 85 -14.99 -3.12 11.62
C PHE A 85 -15.38 -3.39 13.08
N SER A 86 -16.65 -3.24 13.41
CA SER A 86 -17.15 -3.64 14.72
C SER A 86 -17.04 -5.16 14.90
N GLU A 87 -16.72 -5.61 16.12
CA GLU A 87 -16.62 -7.04 16.48
C GLU A 87 -17.87 -7.85 16.10
N ASP A 88 -19.05 -7.21 16.09
CA ASP A 88 -20.32 -7.83 15.68
C ASP A 88 -20.34 -8.32 14.22
N ILE A 89 -19.47 -7.77 13.36
CA ILE A 89 -19.39 -8.17 11.95
C ILE A 89 -18.56 -9.45 11.80
N ILE A 90 -17.57 -9.64 12.67
CA ILE A 90 -16.62 -10.75 12.61
C ILE A 90 -17.21 -12.05 13.19
N CYS A 91 -18.16 -11.95 14.13
CA CYS A 91 -18.54 -13.08 15.00
C CYS A 91 -19.77 -13.87 14.58
N LYS A 92 -20.48 -13.53 13.50
CA LYS A 92 -21.68 -14.28 13.09
C LYS A 92 -21.42 -15.06 11.81
N GLU A 93 -21.53 -16.37 11.87
CA GLU A 93 -21.64 -17.24 10.70
C GLU A 93 -22.93 -16.88 9.94
N VAL A 94 -22.80 -16.03 8.93
CA VAL A 94 -23.89 -15.70 8.02
C VAL A 94 -23.40 -16.02 6.61
N GLU A 95 -24.13 -16.86 5.91
CA GLU A 95 -23.89 -17.13 4.50
C GLU A 95 -24.20 -15.85 3.70
N LEU A 96 -23.17 -15.25 3.14
CA LEU A 96 -23.27 -14.06 2.31
C LEU A 96 -22.97 -14.43 0.85
N TYR A 97 -23.90 -14.09 -0.02
CA TYR A 97 -23.86 -14.56 -1.40
C TYR A 97 -23.06 -13.68 -2.34
N SER A 98 -23.06 -12.37 -2.15
CA SER A 98 -22.35 -11.47 -3.06
C SER A 98 -21.84 -10.22 -2.35
N PRO A 99 -20.52 -10.04 -2.28
CA PRO A 99 -19.97 -8.76 -1.90
C PRO A 99 -20.17 -7.77 -3.06
N SER A 100 -20.52 -6.53 -2.74
CA SER A 100 -20.61 -5.43 -3.70
C SER A 100 -19.92 -4.18 -3.17
N LEU A 101 -19.37 -3.39 -4.08
CA LEU A 101 -18.67 -2.15 -3.81
C LEU A 101 -19.45 -1.00 -4.42
N SER A 102 -19.79 0.00 -3.61
CA SER A 102 -20.42 1.24 -4.04
C SER A 102 -19.83 2.40 -3.26
N ASP A 103 -19.23 3.36 -3.95
CA ASP A 103 -18.56 4.54 -3.38
C ASP A 103 -17.55 4.17 -2.25
N GLU A 104 -17.93 4.41 -1.00
CA GLU A 104 -17.17 4.09 0.20
C GLU A 104 -17.79 2.93 1.00
N ILE A 105 -18.75 2.20 0.41
CA ILE A 105 -19.52 1.19 1.11
C ILE A 105 -19.24 -0.19 0.50
N VAL A 106 -18.77 -1.09 1.35
CA VAL A 106 -18.73 -2.52 1.07
C VAL A 106 -20.00 -3.15 1.62
N SER A 107 -20.79 -3.79 0.77
CA SER A 107 -22.06 -4.43 1.13
C SER A 107 -22.03 -5.91 0.80
N PHE A 108 -22.77 -6.68 1.59
CA PHE A 108 -22.93 -8.12 1.41
C PHE A 108 -24.42 -8.46 1.40
N THR A 109 -24.83 -9.30 0.45
CA THR A 109 -26.23 -9.68 0.25
C THR A 109 -26.47 -11.14 0.59
N ASP A 110 -27.74 -11.48 0.88
CA ASP A 110 -28.23 -12.86 0.93
C ASP A 110 -28.47 -13.45 -0.47
N ALA A 111 -28.98 -14.68 -0.52
CA ALA A 111 -29.27 -15.41 -1.76
C ALA A 111 -30.33 -14.74 -2.64
N ILE A 112 -31.18 -13.88 -2.06
CA ILE A 112 -32.25 -13.19 -2.78
C ILE A 112 -31.95 -11.70 -3.02
N GLY A 113 -30.71 -11.24 -2.68
CA GLY A 113 -30.22 -9.91 -2.98
C GLY A 113 -30.50 -8.84 -1.91
N ASN A 114 -31.00 -9.21 -0.72
CA ASN A 114 -31.13 -8.25 0.37
C ASN A 114 -29.75 -7.96 0.98
N VAL A 115 -29.46 -6.70 1.25
CA VAL A 115 -28.23 -6.30 1.96
C VAL A 115 -28.35 -6.75 3.43
N ILE A 116 -27.48 -7.69 3.82
CA ILE A 116 -27.43 -8.19 5.20
C ILE A 116 -26.46 -7.35 6.02
N ARG A 117 -25.35 -6.91 5.38
CA ARG A 117 -24.31 -6.12 6.04
C ARG A 117 -23.72 -5.11 5.09
N SER A 118 -23.32 -3.98 5.65
CA SER A 118 -22.53 -2.98 4.97
C SER A 118 -21.53 -2.36 5.94
N THR A 119 -20.41 -1.90 5.40
CA THR A 119 -19.40 -1.14 6.15
C THR A 119 -18.86 -0.02 5.29
N VAL A 120 -18.50 1.10 5.93
CA VAL A 120 -17.87 2.24 5.28
C VAL A 120 -16.36 2.05 5.36
N VAL A 121 -15.69 2.21 4.23
CA VAL A 121 -14.23 2.12 4.12
C VAL A 121 -13.72 3.36 3.39
N PRO A 122 -12.63 4.02 3.84
CA PRO A 122 -12.09 5.19 3.16
C PRO A 122 -11.79 4.93 1.68
N LYS A 123 -12.09 5.90 0.82
CA LYS A 123 -11.88 5.79 -0.65
C LYS A 123 -10.47 5.38 -1.03
N GLU A 124 -9.47 5.93 -0.37
CA GLU A 124 -8.07 5.62 -0.64
C GLU A 124 -7.71 4.15 -0.40
N ILE A 125 -8.45 3.46 0.49
CA ILE A 125 -8.29 2.04 0.74
C ILE A 125 -9.07 1.23 -0.30
N LEU A 126 -10.32 1.61 -0.59
CA LEU A 126 -11.19 0.90 -1.54
C LEU A 126 -10.65 0.95 -2.97
N HIS A 127 -10.09 2.10 -3.37
CA HIS A 127 -9.55 2.34 -4.71
C HIS A 127 -8.04 2.20 -4.78
N PHE A 128 -7.45 1.52 -3.78
CA PHE A 128 -6.02 1.24 -3.81
C PHE A 128 -5.67 0.37 -5.03
N GLU A 129 -4.74 0.89 -5.82
CA GLU A 129 -4.25 0.21 -7.02
C GLU A 129 -2.87 -0.40 -6.80
N SER A 130 -2.70 -1.61 -7.29
CA SER A 130 -1.40 -2.25 -7.42
C SER A 130 -1.27 -2.85 -8.81
N SER A 131 -0.18 -2.54 -9.51
CA SER A 131 0.07 -3.02 -10.87
C SER A 131 -1.08 -2.75 -11.87
N GLY A 132 -1.78 -1.62 -11.69
CA GLY A 132 -2.90 -1.20 -12.55
C GLY A 132 -4.24 -1.87 -12.26
N TYR A 133 -4.36 -2.55 -11.12
CA TYR A 133 -5.62 -3.17 -10.68
C TYR A 133 -6.06 -2.61 -9.34
N GLU A 134 -7.35 -2.27 -9.21
CA GLU A 134 -7.97 -1.97 -7.91
C GLU A 134 -8.08 -3.26 -7.09
N VAL A 135 -7.22 -3.41 -6.09
CA VAL A 135 -7.04 -4.66 -5.35
C VAL A 135 -8.34 -5.14 -4.69
N VAL A 136 -9.08 -4.24 -4.06
CA VAL A 136 -10.35 -4.58 -3.39
C VAL A 136 -11.43 -4.99 -4.40
N ARG A 137 -11.50 -4.28 -5.54
CA ARG A 137 -12.45 -4.61 -6.61
C ARG A 137 -12.18 -5.99 -7.20
N GLU A 138 -10.93 -6.35 -7.42
CA GLU A 138 -10.58 -7.69 -7.90
C GLU A 138 -10.92 -8.77 -6.86
N TRP A 139 -10.66 -8.50 -5.58
CA TRP A 139 -11.06 -9.42 -4.51
C TRP A 139 -12.58 -9.64 -4.54
N MET A 140 -13.38 -8.56 -4.60
CA MET A 140 -14.85 -8.62 -4.66
C MET A 140 -15.34 -9.42 -5.86
N LYS A 141 -14.74 -9.23 -7.03
CA LYS A 141 -15.08 -9.94 -8.25
C LYS A 141 -14.88 -11.45 -8.10
N TYR A 142 -13.72 -11.87 -7.59
CA TYR A 142 -13.40 -13.28 -7.44
C TYR A 142 -14.18 -13.96 -6.31
N HIS A 143 -14.65 -13.23 -5.32
CA HIS A 143 -15.48 -13.74 -4.22
C HIS A 143 -17.00 -13.56 -4.47
N SER A 144 -17.40 -13.00 -5.60
CA SER A 144 -18.81 -12.98 -6.00
C SER A 144 -19.31 -14.40 -6.28
N TYR A 145 -20.60 -14.68 -6.01
CA TYR A 145 -21.17 -16.00 -6.23
C TYR A 145 -21.03 -16.51 -7.67
N SER A 146 -21.04 -15.61 -8.64
CA SER A 146 -20.82 -15.94 -10.07
C SER A 146 -19.46 -16.60 -10.34
N TYR A 147 -18.41 -16.24 -9.60
CA TYR A 147 -17.07 -16.79 -9.71
C TYR A 147 -16.83 -17.90 -8.69
N TYR A 148 -17.09 -17.62 -7.43
CA TYR A 148 -16.70 -18.46 -6.31
C TYR A 148 -17.60 -19.68 -6.13
N ARG A 149 -18.87 -19.59 -6.60
CA ARG A 149 -19.89 -20.64 -6.55
C ARG A 149 -20.23 -21.13 -5.15
N LYS A 150 -19.83 -20.41 -4.11
CA LYS A 150 -20.23 -20.60 -2.72
C LYS A 150 -20.47 -19.26 -2.05
N ALA A 151 -21.16 -19.28 -0.93
CA ALA A 151 -21.32 -18.11 -0.07
C ALA A 151 -19.99 -17.76 0.61
N CYS A 152 -19.77 -16.48 0.88
CA CYS A 152 -18.68 -16.04 1.73
C CYS A 152 -19.00 -16.38 3.18
N GLY A 153 -18.08 -17.04 3.86
CA GLY A 153 -18.16 -17.37 5.27
C GLY A 153 -17.16 -16.56 6.10
N LYS A 154 -16.92 -17.02 7.32
CA LYS A 154 -16.02 -16.37 8.26
C LYS A 154 -14.60 -16.18 7.70
N GLU A 155 -14.07 -17.19 7.03
CA GLU A 155 -12.71 -17.15 6.46
C GLU A 155 -12.57 -16.05 5.41
N GLU A 156 -13.54 -15.92 4.51
CA GLU A 156 -13.51 -14.89 3.47
C GLU A 156 -13.65 -13.48 4.05
N PHE A 157 -14.40 -13.31 5.15
CA PHE A 157 -14.47 -12.03 5.86
C PHE A 157 -13.16 -11.68 6.55
N GLU A 158 -12.56 -12.63 7.25
CA GLU A 158 -11.26 -12.44 7.90
C GLU A 158 -10.18 -12.09 6.86
N ASP A 159 -10.24 -12.71 5.68
CA ASP A 159 -9.33 -12.41 4.56
C ASP A 159 -9.56 -11.00 4.02
N LEU A 160 -10.81 -10.61 3.76
CA LEU A 160 -11.15 -9.25 3.33
C LEU A 160 -10.69 -8.21 4.34
N PHE A 161 -10.96 -8.41 5.62
CA PHE A 161 -10.60 -7.46 6.67
C PHE A 161 -9.09 -7.35 6.81
N ASN A 162 -8.37 -8.46 6.74
CA ASN A 162 -6.92 -8.42 6.73
C ASN A 162 -6.39 -7.71 5.48
N LEU A 163 -7.00 -7.91 4.31
CA LEU A 163 -6.65 -7.18 3.08
C LEU A 163 -6.84 -5.67 3.24
N LEU A 164 -8.01 -5.24 3.71
CA LEU A 164 -8.30 -3.81 3.93
C LEU A 164 -7.36 -3.18 4.97
N GLY A 165 -7.08 -3.90 6.05
CA GLY A 165 -6.12 -3.47 7.06
C GLY A 165 -4.70 -3.34 6.50
N ARG A 166 -4.25 -4.30 5.71
CA ARG A 166 -2.93 -4.24 5.03
C ARG A 166 -2.84 -3.05 4.08
N ILE A 167 -3.89 -2.79 3.31
CA ILE A 167 -3.94 -1.61 2.43
C ILE A 167 -3.88 -0.33 3.26
N SER A 168 -4.61 -0.24 4.37
CA SER A 168 -4.57 0.90 5.28
C SER A 168 -3.17 1.15 5.85
N ASP A 169 -2.48 0.08 6.28
CA ASP A 169 -1.11 0.18 6.78
C ASP A 169 -0.15 0.64 5.66
N PHE A 170 -0.31 0.12 4.45
CA PHE A 170 0.51 0.51 3.29
C PHE A 170 0.29 1.97 2.90
N VAL A 171 -0.96 2.42 2.83
CA VAL A 171 -1.33 3.84 2.57
C VAL A 171 -0.73 4.76 3.63
N THR A 172 -0.76 4.33 4.91
CA THR A 172 -0.11 5.07 5.99
C THR A 172 1.39 5.24 5.75
N GLN A 173 2.09 4.17 5.35
CA GLN A 173 3.52 4.24 5.01
C GLN A 173 3.78 5.12 3.77
N THR A 174 2.88 5.13 2.79
CA THR A 174 2.95 6.01 1.62
C THR A 174 2.87 7.49 2.05
N HIS A 175 1.95 7.84 2.94
CA HIS A 175 1.85 9.20 3.48
C HIS A 175 3.10 9.61 4.28
N GLU A 176 3.68 8.70 5.06
CA GLU A 176 4.95 8.98 5.75
C GLU A 176 6.11 9.15 4.75
N SER A 177 6.16 8.33 3.70
CA SER A 177 7.12 8.48 2.60
C SER A 177 7.00 9.87 1.94
N ASP A 178 5.79 10.35 1.68
CA ASP A 178 5.56 11.67 1.09
C ASP A 178 6.08 12.81 1.98
N LYS A 179 5.91 12.70 3.31
CA LYS A 179 6.45 13.69 4.26
C LYS A 179 7.96 13.76 4.22
N ILE A 180 8.62 12.60 4.20
CA ILE A 180 10.09 12.54 4.12
C ILE A 180 10.56 12.96 2.74
N MET A 181 9.88 12.55 1.67
CA MET A 181 10.20 12.95 0.30
C MET A 181 10.15 14.46 0.10
N LYS A 182 9.17 15.14 0.71
CA LYS A 182 9.09 16.60 0.68
C LYS A 182 10.33 17.26 1.28
N GLN A 183 10.87 16.71 2.37
CA GLN A 183 12.10 17.20 2.98
C GLN A 183 13.33 16.90 2.10
N ILE A 184 13.40 15.71 1.52
CA ILE A 184 14.49 15.32 0.60
C ILE A 184 14.54 16.24 -0.60
N LEU A 185 13.40 16.49 -1.27
CA LEU A 185 13.33 17.35 -2.45
C LEU A 185 13.60 18.83 -2.15
N GLY A 186 13.33 19.28 -0.91
CA GLY A 186 13.63 20.63 -0.45
C GLY A 186 15.04 20.80 0.12
N GLY A 187 15.81 19.73 0.28
CA GLY A 187 17.12 19.72 0.89
C GLY A 187 18.30 19.57 -0.09
N ASN A 188 19.48 19.36 0.45
CA ASN A 188 20.67 19.09 -0.34
C ASN A 188 20.74 17.62 -0.74
N LEU A 189 21.05 17.33 -2.00
CA LEU A 189 21.17 16.00 -2.54
C LEU A 189 22.64 15.61 -2.74
N LEU A 190 22.99 14.34 -2.44
CA LEU A 190 24.30 13.76 -2.77
C LEU A 190 24.46 13.53 -4.27
N ILE A 191 23.33 13.21 -4.93
CA ILE A 191 23.22 13.03 -6.36
C ILE A 191 22.13 13.99 -6.80
N SER A 192 22.51 15.12 -7.38
CA SER A 192 21.57 16.05 -8.00
C SER A 192 21.12 15.50 -9.34
N GLN A 193 19.86 15.66 -9.65
CA GLN A 193 19.36 15.46 -11.01
C GLN A 193 20.02 16.52 -11.92
N GLN A 194 20.69 16.10 -12.96
CA GLN A 194 21.08 16.98 -14.07
C GLN A 194 19.91 17.11 -15.04
#